data_fe9a0e27104d4d19ce2935342253bf07
#
_entry.id   fe9a0e27104d4d19ce2935342253bf07
#
_cell.length_a   1.000
_cell.length_b   1.000
_cell.length_c   1.000
_cell.angle_alpha   90.00
_cell.angle_beta   90.00
_cell.angle_gamma   90.00
#
_symmetry.space_group_name_H-M   'P 1'
#
loop_
_entity.id
_entity.type
_entity.pdbx_description
1 polymer ?
#
loop_
_entity_poly.entity_id
_entity_poly.type
_entity_poly.pdbx_seq_one_letter_code
_entity_poly.pdbx_strand_id
1 'polypeptide(L)'
;MDSGNSPANSSLRKTALNALHKRLGAKMVNFGGWDMPVEYPCSGNLMCEHRAVRGGVGVFDVSHMGDIRIHGAKKPGGALAAVQHLTMNDASKLAIGQAQYSAMLYPNGTFVDDVIVHRLGEGDYLLVYTSSARGGVPMSLVVATDVGQGATICAVQ
;
A
#
# COMPACT_ATOMS: atom_id res chain seq x y z
N MET A 1 0.53 -7.91 -38.44
CA MET A 1 0.78 -6.49 -38.15
C MET A 1 -0.45 -5.98 -37.40
N ASP A 2 -0.46 -6.22 -36.09
CA ASP A 2 -1.57 -5.75 -35.22
C ASP A 2 -1.09 -4.54 -34.46
N SER A 3 -1.63 -3.41 -34.84
CA SER A 3 -1.41 -2.12 -34.19
C SER A 3 -2.07 -2.14 -32.80
N GLY A 4 -1.25 -2.36 -31.78
CA GLY A 4 -1.67 -2.36 -30.40
C GLY A 4 -2.38 -1.06 -30.03
N ASN A 5 -3.65 -1.20 -29.70
CA ASN A 5 -4.52 -0.17 -29.17
C ASN A 5 -3.95 0.30 -27.81
N SER A 6 -3.29 1.44 -27.77
CA SER A 6 -2.93 2.11 -26.54
C SER A 6 -4.21 2.45 -25.78
N PRO A 7 -4.36 2.06 -24.50
CA PRO A 7 -5.54 2.42 -23.73
C PRO A 7 -5.63 3.94 -23.58
N ALA A 8 -6.82 4.44 -23.83
CA ALA A 8 -7.21 5.83 -23.77
C ALA A 8 -6.61 6.57 -22.58
N ASN A 9 -6.30 7.85 -22.82
CA ASN A 9 -5.87 8.91 -21.93
C ASN A 9 -6.71 8.98 -20.60
N SER A 10 -6.48 8.02 -19.70
CA SER A 10 -7.03 8.09 -18.36
C SER A 10 -6.21 9.14 -17.61
N SER A 11 -6.83 10.21 -17.18
CA SER A 11 -6.19 11.22 -16.34
C SER A 11 -5.61 10.55 -15.09
N LEU A 12 -4.32 10.81 -14.79
CA LEU A 12 -3.66 10.27 -13.59
C LEU A 12 -4.43 10.65 -12.34
N ARG A 13 -4.53 9.74 -11.40
CA ARG A 13 -5.08 10.00 -10.06
C ARG A 13 -4.20 11.01 -9.34
N LYS A 14 -4.78 11.76 -8.42
CA LYS A 14 -4.08 12.82 -7.69
C LYS A 14 -4.31 12.64 -6.20
N THR A 15 -3.24 12.77 -5.42
CA THR A 15 -3.35 12.84 -3.96
C THR A 15 -3.93 14.17 -3.52
N ALA A 16 -4.35 14.27 -2.27
CA ALA A 16 -4.81 15.53 -1.68
C ALA A 16 -3.72 16.63 -1.72
N LEU A 17 -2.44 16.23 -1.72
CA LEU A 17 -1.29 17.14 -1.73
C LEU A 17 -0.78 17.44 -3.15
N ASN A 18 -1.35 16.88 -4.20
CA ASN A 18 -0.88 17.04 -5.59
C ASN A 18 -0.67 18.52 -5.99
N ALA A 19 -1.64 19.39 -5.68
CA ALA A 19 -1.54 20.81 -5.98
C ALA A 19 -0.39 21.49 -5.18
N LEU A 20 -0.15 21.03 -3.96
CA LEU A 20 0.96 21.53 -3.12
C LEU A 20 2.31 21.12 -3.72
N HIS A 21 2.47 19.87 -4.12
CA HIS A 21 3.69 19.39 -4.77
C HIS A 21 4.06 20.23 -6.00
N LYS A 22 3.10 20.48 -6.88
CA LYS A 22 3.29 21.33 -8.06
C LYS A 22 3.67 22.78 -7.70
N ARG A 23 3.02 23.34 -6.69
CA ARG A 23 3.29 24.69 -6.20
C ARG A 23 4.69 24.82 -5.60
N LEU A 24 5.20 23.75 -5.00
CA LEU A 24 6.56 23.65 -4.50
C LEU A 24 7.61 23.35 -5.60
N GLY A 25 7.18 23.26 -6.85
CA GLY A 25 8.05 23.01 -7.99
C GLY A 25 8.51 21.56 -8.14
N ALA A 26 7.80 20.62 -7.52
CA ALA A 26 8.15 19.21 -7.62
C ALA A 26 8.09 18.71 -9.07
N LYS A 27 9.04 17.89 -9.45
CA LYS A 27 9.01 17.14 -10.71
C LYS A 27 8.01 15.98 -10.56
N MET A 28 6.91 16.08 -11.29
CA MET A 28 5.83 15.10 -11.24
C MET A 28 6.05 13.98 -12.26
N VAL A 29 5.71 12.74 -11.87
CA VAL A 29 5.80 11.56 -12.74
C VAL A 29 4.55 10.68 -12.59
N ASN A 30 4.30 9.84 -13.61
CA ASN A 30 3.33 8.77 -13.50
C ASN A 30 3.91 7.64 -12.64
N PHE A 31 3.42 7.50 -11.42
CA PHE A 31 3.79 6.44 -10.50
C PHE A 31 2.57 5.55 -10.24
N GLY A 32 2.52 4.37 -10.85
CA GLY A 32 1.41 3.44 -10.69
C GLY A 32 0.02 4.02 -11.01
N GLY A 33 -0.07 4.94 -11.98
CA GLY A 33 -1.34 5.61 -12.34
C GLY A 33 -1.65 6.85 -11.51
N TRP A 34 -0.74 7.27 -10.65
CA TRP A 34 -0.83 8.49 -9.87
C TRP A 34 0.15 9.56 -10.37
N ASP A 35 -0.25 10.83 -10.29
CA ASP A 35 0.59 12.00 -10.57
C ASP A 35 1.36 12.36 -9.29
N MET A 36 2.58 11.80 -9.14
CA MET A 36 3.35 11.84 -7.90
C MET A 36 4.65 12.64 -8.06
N PRO A 37 5.12 13.33 -6.99
CA PRO A 37 6.40 14.00 -6.98
C PRO A 37 7.55 12.98 -6.88
N VAL A 38 8.60 13.14 -7.68
CA VAL A 38 9.81 12.32 -7.60
C VAL A 38 10.97 13.06 -6.96
N GLU A 39 11.01 14.37 -7.13
CA GLU A 39 12.05 15.24 -6.55
C GLU A 39 11.57 16.70 -6.48
N TYR A 40 12.16 17.46 -5.57
CA TYR A 40 11.91 18.89 -5.43
C TYR A 40 13.15 19.72 -5.81
N PRO A 41 12.99 21.02 -6.15
CA PRO A 41 14.11 21.89 -6.41
C PRO A 41 15.01 22.00 -5.16
N CYS A 42 16.20 21.44 -5.26
CA CYS A 42 17.22 21.51 -4.24
C CYS A 42 18.61 21.55 -4.89
N SER A 43 19.55 22.27 -4.30
CA SER A 43 20.91 22.45 -4.83
C SER A 43 21.72 21.16 -4.95
N GLY A 44 21.22 20.04 -4.49
CA GLY A 44 21.86 18.73 -4.57
C GLY A 44 20.99 17.66 -5.19
N ASN A 45 19.93 18.02 -5.91
CA ASN A 45 18.94 17.08 -6.48
C ASN A 45 18.40 16.13 -5.40
N LEU A 46 17.99 14.91 -5.79
CA LEU A 46 17.50 13.86 -4.91
C LEU A 46 18.41 13.59 -3.69
N MET A 47 19.73 13.78 -3.84
CA MET A 47 20.68 13.60 -2.74
C MET A 47 20.53 14.63 -1.61
N CYS A 48 20.02 15.81 -1.91
CA CYS A 48 19.68 16.81 -0.91
C CYS A 48 18.55 16.33 0.00
N GLU A 49 17.48 15.82 -0.59
CA GLU A 49 16.34 15.26 0.16
C GLU A 49 16.78 14.05 0.99
N HIS A 50 17.56 13.13 0.39
CA HIS A 50 18.10 11.98 1.11
C HIS A 50 18.94 12.41 2.33
N ARG A 51 19.80 13.40 2.20
CA ARG A 51 20.62 13.92 3.31
C ARG A 51 19.76 14.58 4.40
N ALA A 52 18.70 15.30 4.00
CA ALA A 52 17.78 15.92 4.96
C ALA A 52 17.08 14.85 5.82
N VAL A 53 16.64 13.75 5.22
CA VAL A 53 16.05 12.62 5.94
C VAL A 53 17.07 11.96 6.87
N ARG A 54 18.30 11.74 6.40
CA ARG A 54 19.36 11.08 7.18
C ARG A 54 19.93 11.94 8.31
N GLY A 55 19.97 13.26 8.12
CA GLY A 55 20.50 14.21 9.11
C GLY A 55 19.45 14.89 9.97
N GLY A 56 18.17 14.69 9.68
CA GLY A 56 17.06 15.35 10.36
C GLY A 56 15.77 14.58 10.17
N VAL A 57 14.77 15.22 9.54
CA VAL A 57 13.43 14.66 9.31
C VAL A 57 12.97 14.90 7.89
N GLY A 58 12.21 13.97 7.32
CA GLY A 58 11.51 14.12 6.05
C GLY A 58 10.02 13.83 6.17
N VAL A 59 9.23 14.48 5.32
CA VAL A 59 7.79 14.22 5.17
C VAL A 59 7.56 13.64 3.78
N PHE A 60 6.81 12.55 3.72
CA PHE A 60 6.51 11.84 2.48
C PHE A 60 5.00 11.76 2.25
N ASP A 61 4.56 12.09 1.04
CA ASP A 61 3.17 11.83 0.63
C ASP A 61 3.04 10.36 0.23
N VAL A 62 2.40 9.58 1.07
CA VAL A 62 2.10 8.16 0.84
C VAL A 62 0.61 7.91 0.62
N SER A 63 -0.16 8.98 0.33
CA SER A 63 -1.63 8.91 0.17
C SER A 63 -2.08 8.06 -1.03
N HIS A 64 -1.17 7.67 -1.91
CA HIS A 64 -1.43 6.73 -3.00
C HIS A 64 -1.45 5.27 -2.53
N MET A 65 -0.97 4.99 -1.33
CA MET A 65 -0.98 3.66 -0.74
C MET A 65 -2.35 3.34 -0.14
N GLY A 66 -2.67 2.07 -0.07
CA GLY A 66 -3.90 1.59 0.54
C GLY A 66 -3.65 0.95 1.90
N ASP A 67 -4.63 1.04 2.78
CA ASP A 67 -4.62 0.48 4.11
C ASP A 67 -5.76 -0.53 4.26
N ILE A 68 -5.45 -1.74 4.72
CA ILE A 68 -6.42 -2.79 5.01
C ILE A 68 -6.30 -3.16 6.48
N ARG A 69 -7.33 -2.87 7.27
CA ARG A 69 -7.39 -3.34 8.65
C ARG A 69 -8.15 -4.65 8.75
N ILE A 70 -7.53 -5.65 9.35
CA ILE A 70 -8.11 -6.96 9.61
C ILE A 70 -8.20 -7.11 11.13
N HIS A 71 -9.41 -7.15 11.65
CA HIS A 71 -9.62 -7.32 13.07
C HIS A 71 -10.75 -8.33 13.33
N GLY A 72 -10.72 -8.99 14.44
CA GLY A 72 -11.73 -9.99 14.79
C GLY A 72 -11.62 -10.48 16.20
N ALA A 73 -12.62 -11.22 16.61
CA ALA A 73 -12.67 -11.80 17.94
C ALA A 73 -11.43 -12.68 18.19
N LYS A 74 -11.02 -12.75 19.45
CA LYS A 74 -9.88 -13.54 19.98
C LYS A 74 -10.05 -15.07 19.80
N LYS A 75 -10.75 -15.53 18.77
CA LYS A 75 -10.99 -16.96 18.53
C LYS A 75 -9.83 -17.55 17.72
N PRO A 76 -9.48 -18.83 17.95
CA PRO A 76 -8.63 -19.56 17.02
C PRO A 76 -9.22 -19.45 15.61
N GLY A 77 -8.42 -19.04 14.63
CA GLY A 77 -8.87 -18.83 13.25
C GLY A 77 -9.34 -17.41 12.89
N GLY A 78 -9.36 -16.45 13.84
CA GLY A 78 -9.80 -15.07 13.59
C GLY A 78 -8.87 -14.26 12.67
N ALA A 79 -8.58 -13.00 13.05
CA ALA A 79 -7.79 -12.08 12.21
C ALA A 79 -6.42 -12.64 11.81
N LEU A 80 -5.71 -13.35 12.70
CA LEU A 80 -4.44 -13.98 12.36
C LEU A 80 -4.58 -15.00 11.22
N ALA A 81 -5.61 -15.84 11.24
CA ALA A 81 -5.81 -16.84 10.18
C ALA A 81 -6.11 -16.16 8.83
N ALA A 82 -6.87 -15.05 8.84
CA ALA A 82 -7.10 -14.27 7.62
C ALA A 82 -5.80 -13.65 7.09
N VAL A 83 -4.97 -13.06 7.95
CA VAL A 83 -3.67 -12.52 7.55
C VAL A 83 -2.76 -13.61 6.99
N GLN A 84 -2.66 -14.76 7.66
CA GLN A 84 -1.87 -15.93 7.21
C GLN A 84 -2.35 -16.48 5.86
N HIS A 85 -3.64 -16.37 5.57
CA HIS A 85 -4.18 -16.79 4.28
C HIS A 85 -3.86 -15.81 3.15
N LEU A 86 -3.81 -14.52 3.47
CA LEU A 86 -3.62 -13.45 2.48
C LEU A 86 -2.16 -13.15 2.18
N THR A 87 -1.26 -13.41 3.14
CA THR A 87 0.13 -13.00 3.05
C THR A 87 1.09 -14.19 3.16
N MET A 88 2.26 -14.07 2.52
CA MET A 88 3.18 -15.18 2.38
C MET A 88 4.03 -15.47 3.64
N ASN A 89 4.29 -14.45 4.46
CA ASN A 89 5.15 -14.59 5.63
C ASN A 89 4.33 -14.87 6.90
N ASP A 90 4.93 -15.62 7.83
CA ASP A 90 4.29 -16.01 9.08
C ASP A 90 4.07 -14.82 10.03
N ALA A 91 2.86 -14.25 10.00
CA ALA A 91 2.46 -13.13 10.83
C ALA A 91 2.28 -13.51 12.33
N SER A 92 2.25 -14.80 12.67
CA SER A 92 2.18 -15.24 14.07
C SER A 92 3.44 -14.87 14.88
N LYS A 93 4.56 -14.72 14.20
CA LYS A 93 5.86 -14.34 14.78
C LYS A 93 5.96 -12.87 15.17
N LEU A 94 5.04 -12.02 14.71
CA LEU A 94 5.02 -10.62 15.07
C LEU A 94 4.59 -10.44 16.53
N ALA A 95 5.38 -9.70 17.31
CA ALA A 95 4.89 -9.15 18.58
C ALA A 95 3.97 -7.95 18.30
N ILE A 96 3.14 -7.58 19.28
CA ILE A 96 2.31 -6.36 19.20
C ILE A 96 3.23 -5.14 19.02
N GLY A 97 2.91 -4.26 18.09
CA GLY A 97 3.70 -3.10 17.70
C GLY A 97 4.80 -3.39 16.68
N GLN A 98 4.99 -4.65 16.28
CA GLN A 98 5.94 -5.01 15.22
C GLN A 98 5.27 -5.03 13.86
N ALA A 99 6.11 -4.91 12.83
CA ALA A 99 5.74 -5.06 11.43
C ALA A 99 6.71 -5.97 10.69
N GLN A 100 6.23 -6.59 9.61
CA GLN A 100 7.06 -7.37 8.69
C GLN A 100 6.70 -7.04 7.24
N TYR A 101 7.70 -7.08 6.38
CA TYR A 101 7.50 -7.04 4.94
C TYR A 101 7.00 -8.41 4.46
N SER A 102 6.01 -8.40 3.59
CA SER A 102 5.38 -9.59 3.03
C SER A 102 4.86 -9.31 1.63
N ALA A 103 4.13 -10.25 1.06
CA ALA A 103 3.43 -10.07 -0.20
C ALA A 103 2.08 -10.78 -0.18
N MET A 104 1.14 -10.27 -0.96
CA MET A 104 -0.10 -10.95 -1.31
C MET A 104 0.10 -11.68 -2.63
N LEU A 105 -0.40 -12.90 -2.72
CA LEU A 105 -0.20 -13.76 -3.88
C LEU A 105 -1.55 -14.21 -4.46
N TYR A 106 -1.57 -14.36 -5.78
CA TYR A 106 -2.62 -15.11 -6.46
C TYR A 106 -2.48 -16.62 -6.22
N PRO A 107 -3.53 -17.42 -6.42
CA PRO A 107 -3.47 -18.88 -6.26
C PRO A 107 -2.39 -19.57 -7.13
N ASN A 108 -1.97 -18.95 -8.22
CA ASN A 108 -0.91 -19.43 -9.10
C ASN A 108 0.51 -19.05 -8.62
N GLY A 109 0.65 -18.38 -7.46
CA GLY A 109 1.92 -17.96 -6.87
C GLY A 109 2.50 -16.67 -7.43
N THR A 110 1.82 -15.98 -8.34
CA THR A 110 2.26 -14.67 -8.81
C THR A 110 1.84 -13.56 -7.83
N PHE A 111 2.61 -12.47 -7.82
CA PHE A 111 2.36 -11.35 -6.92
C PHE A 111 1.08 -10.58 -7.28
N VAL A 112 0.25 -10.32 -6.29
CA VAL A 112 -0.80 -9.30 -6.33
C VAL A 112 -0.16 -7.95 -6.04
N ASP A 113 0.49 -7.83 -4.86
CA ASP A 113 1.22 -6.64 -4.43
C ASP A 113 2.14 -7.00 -3.25
N ASP A 114 3.15 -6.17 -3.00
CA ASP A 114 3.90 -6.22 -1.75
C ASP A 114 3.15 -5.49 -0.64
N VAL A 115 3.39 -5.90 0.60
CA VAL A 115 2.63 -5.43 1.74
C VAL A 115 3.48 -5.38 3.00
N ILE A 116 3.25 -4.37 3.83
CA ILE A 116 3.78 -4.33 5.20
C ILE A 116 2.65 -4.72 6.14
N VAL A 117 2.84 -5.81 6.87
CA VAL A 117 1.90 -6.33 7.85
C VAL A 117 2.28 -5.80 9.23
N HIS A 118 1.44 -4.98 9.84
CA HIS A 118 1.60 -4.49 11.20
C HIS A 118 0.69 -5.27 12.14
N ARG A 119 1.20 -5.70 13.30
CA ARG A 119 0.38 -6.22 14.38
C ARG A 119 0.09 -5.10 15.38
N LEU A 120 -1.14 -4.56 15.37
CA LEU A 120 -1.55 -3.45 16.23
C LEU A 120 -1.98 -3.93 17.62
N GLY A 121 -2.51 -5.16 17.71
CA GLY A 121 -3.02 -5.73 18.93
C GLY A 121 -3.32 -7.22 18.79
N GLU A 122 -3.91 -7.81 19.84
CA GLU A 122 -4.42 -9.17 19.74
C GLU A 122 -5.62 -9.22 18.79
N GLY A 123 -5.46 -9.97 17.70
CA GLY A 123 -6.50 -10.06 16.66
C GLY A 123 -6.72 -8.75 15.89
N ASP A 124 -5.71 -7.87 15.81
CA ASP A 124 -5.80 -6.59 15.12
C ASP A 124 -4.53 -6.35 14.30
N TYR A 125 -4.69 -6.31 12.99
CA TYR A 125 -3.62 -6.16 12.00
C TYR A 125 -3.94 -5.05 11.02
N LEU A 126 -2.91 -4.34 10.56
CA LEU A 126 -2.96 -3.36 9.48
C LEU A 126 -2.01 -3.80 8.37
N LEU A 127 -2.54 -3.92 7.17
CA LEU A 127 -1.78 -4.21 5.96
C LEU A 127 -1.69 -2.91 5.16
N VAL A 128 -0.46 -2.41 4.95
CA VAL A 128 -0.18 -1.26 4.10
C VAL A 128 0.39 -1.78 2.79
N TYR A 129 -0.25 -1.45 1.65
CA TYR A 129 0.14 -1.94 0.34
C TYR A 129 0.32 -0.80 -0.66
N THR A 130 1.15 -1.01 -1.68
CA THR A 130 1.32 -0.03 -2.76
C THR A 130 0.23 -0.24 -3.79
N SER A 131 -0.55 0.77 -4.13
CA SER A 131 -1.60 0.63 -5.14
C SER A 131 -1.06 0.55 -6.58
N SER A 132 0.17 0.08 -6.75
CA SER A 132 0.86 -0.01 -8.04
C SER A 132 0.51 -1.25 -8.84
N ALA A 133 -0.32 -2.14 -8.31
CA ALA A 133 -0.76 -3.33 -9.05
C ALA A 133 -1.31 -2.92 -10.42
N ARG A 134 -0.67 -3.39 -11.46
CA ARG A 134 -1.09 -3.18 -12.86
C ARG A 134 -2.54 -3.62 -13.01
N GLY A 135 -3.43 -2.66 -13.17
CA GLY A 135 -4.86 -2.90 -13.34
C GLY A 135 -5.72 -2.56 -12.13
N GLY A 136 -5.13 -1.94 -11.09
CA GLY A 136 -5.84 -1.61 -9.85
C GLY A 136 -6.53 -2.87 -9.33
N VAL A 137 -6.04 -3.46 -8.24
CA VAL A 137 -6.90 -4.39 -7.51
C VAL A 137 -8.11 -3.57 -7.14
N PRO A 138 -9.28 -3.80 -7.74
CA PRO A 138 -10.44 -3.01 -7.35
C PRO A 138 -10.62 -3.26 -5.88
N MET A 139 -10.76 -2.22 -5.08
CA MET A 139 -11.13 -2.28 -3.66
C MET A 139 -12.30 -3.23 -3.39
N SER A 140 -13.08 -3.56 -4.40
CA SER A 140 -14.13 -4.58 -4.36
C SER A 140 -13.62 -6.00 -4.03
N LEU A 141 -12.32 -6.27 -4.10
CA LEU A 141 -11.78 -7.58 -3.70
C LEU A 141 -11.52 -7.68 -2.19
N VAL A 142 -11.58 -6.57 -1.47
CA VAL A 142 -11.27 -6.51 -0.03
C VAL A 142 -12.50 -6.30 0.84
N VAL A 143 -13.68 -6.17 0.27
CA VAL A 143 -14.91 -6.34 1.01
C VAL A 143 -15.18 -7.87 1.12
N ALA A 144 -14.26 -8.58 1.76
CA ALA A 144 -14.58 -9.90 2.23
C ALA A 144 -15.52 -9.77 3.42
N THR A 145 -16.79 -9.83 3.13
CA THR A 145 -17.79 -10.29 4.06
C THR A 145 -17.21 -11.45 4.88
N ASP A 146 -17.43 -11.39 6.18
CA ASP A 146 -17.27 -12.49 7.12
C ASP A 146 -16.58 -13.75 6.54
N VAL A 147 -15.27 -13.85 6.74
CA VAL A 147 -14.48 -15.04 6.35
C VAL A 147 -14.85 -16.25 7.22
N GLY A 148 -16.11 -16.38 7.62
CA GLY A 148 -16.66 -17.54 8.32
C GLY A 148 -16.09 -17.81 9.71
N GLN A 149 -15.15 -17.01 10.18
CA GLN A 149 -14.37 -17.19 11.41
C GLN A 149 -14.41 -15.95 12.33
N GLY A 150 -15.27 -14.98 12.02
CA GLY A 150 -15.46 -13.78 12.85
C GLY A 150 -14.34 -12.74 12.72
N ALA A 151 -13.64 -12.68 11.59
CA ALA A 151 -12.75 -11.57 11.25
C ALA A 151 -13.50 -10.54 10.39
N THR A 152 -13.22 -9.26 10.64
CA THR A 152 -13.74 -8.15 9.83
C THR A 152 -12.56 -7.52 9.08
N ILE A 153 -12.73 -7.32 7.78
CA ILE A 153 -11.76 -6.64 6.94
C ILE A 153 -12.34 -5.29 6.56
N CYS A 154 -11.64 -4.21 6.94
CA CYS A 154 -11.97 -2.85 6.57
C CYS A 154 -10.84 -2.30 5.70
N ALA A 155 -11.14 -1.89 4.48
CA ALA A 155 -10.21 -1.16 3.64
C ALA A 155 -10.53 0.33 3.73
N VAL A 156 -9.50 1.14 3.90
CA VAL A 156 -9.58 2.60 3.90
C VAL A 156 -8.71 3.11 2.75
N GLN A 157 -9.31 3.92 1.88
CA GLN A 157 -8.61 4.73 0.88
C GLN A 157 -8.60 6.18 1.30
#